data_e3fd9d3eafd4bc96a28386aae408aea8
#
_entry.id   e3fd9d3eafd4bc96a28386aae408aea8
#
_cell.length_a   1.000
_cell.length_b   1.000
_cell.length_c   1.000
_cell.angle_alpha   90.00
_cell.angle_beta   90.00
_cell.angle_gamma   90.00
#
_symmetry.space_group_name_H-M   'P 1'
#
loop_
_entity.id
_entity.type
_entity.pdbx_description
1 polymer ?
#
loop_
_entity_poly.entity_id
_entity_poly.type
_entity_poly.pdbx_seq_one_letter_code
_entity_poly.pdbx_strand_id
1 'polypeptide(L)'
;DFLEKNATRRGFGLMKAIGAEGISEFEAVAADMVGDETAKSLLELEQAAISDPVWTEDPHVVHICLPQNLCGTEYDNMFVVGCIDGFFPQRNAFEVISTDGERNRIMDSERRDFMGGVAKAKHLLVLSHFSKAELELAERTKMQVVRVKSENGKRMAIVRPSCFLSEAGDAAPTTMGGQALLAEYGLN
;
A
#
# COMPACT_ATOMS: atom_id res chain seq x y z
N ASP A 1 27.48 -10.48 0.45
CA ASP A 1 26.74 -10.22 -0.81
C ASP A 1 25.39 -10.98 -0.90
N PHE A 2 25.30 -12.25 -0.44
CA PHE A 2 24.05 -13.02 -0.43
C PHE A 2 23.13 -12.58 0.71
N LEU A 3 23.66 -12.37 1.90
CA LEU A 3 22.92 -11.88 3.06
C LEU A 3 22.53 -10.40 2.87
N GLU A 4 23.45 -9.54 2.41
CA GLU A 4 23.13 -8.15 2.09
C GLU A 4 22.02 -7.99 1.03
N LYS A 5 22.02 -8.83 -0.01
CA LYS A 5 21.00 -8.77 -1.08
C LYS A 5 19.67 -9.43 -0.72
N ASN A 6 19.65 -10.38 0.20
CA ASN A 6 18.46 -11.15 0.54
C ASN A 6 17.93 -10.88 1.95
N ALA A 7 18.73 -10.31 2.86
CA ALA A 7 18.29 -9.95 4.22
C ALA A 7 17.06 -9.01 4.16
N THR A 8 17.14 -7.96 3.37
CA THR A 8 16.06 -6.98 3.19
C THR A 8 14.79 -7.53 2.52
N ARG A 9 14.86 -8.60 1.74
CA ARG A 9 13.71 -9.10 0.97
C ARG A 9 13.10 -10.40 1.49
N ARG A 10 13.89 -11.26 2.13
CA ARG A 10 13.45 -12.60 2.57
C ARG A 10 13.58 -12.82 4.07
N GLY A 11 14.45 -12.06 4.75
CA GLY A 11 14.65 -12.14 6.20
C GLY A 11 13.38 -11.83 6.98
N PHE A 12 12.60 -10.88 6.49
CA PHE A 12 11.36 -10.43 7.12
C PHE A 12 10.36 -11.57 7.40
N GLY A 13 10.13 -12.44 6.41
CA GLY A 13 9.26 -13.59 6.57
C GLY A 13 9.86 -14.69 7.43
N LEU A 14 11.16 -14.89 7.34
CA LEU A 14 11.88 -15.95 8.05
C LEU A 14 11.99 -15.64 9.53
N MET A 15 12.39 -14.43 9.89
CA MET A 15 12.55 -13.98 11.28
C MET A 15 11.21 -13.98 12.05
N LYS A 16 10.13 -13.62 11.39
CA LYS A 16 8.77 -13.68 11.97
C LYS A 16 8.29 -15.12 12.21
N ALA A 17 8.79 -16.07 11.42
CA ALA A 17 8.42 -17.48 11.52
C ALA A 17 9.26 -18.27 12.54
N ILE A 18 10.49 -17.85 12.81
CA ILE A 18 11.46 -18.62 13.59
C ILE A 18 11.34 -18.35 15.11
N GLY A 19 10.82 -17.19 15.53
CA GLY A 19 10.74 -16.81 16.93
C GLY A 19 12.11 -16.52 17.58
N ALA A 20 12.11 -16.20 18.87
CA ALA A 20 13.33 -15.74 19.57
C ALA A 20 14.46 -16.79 19.65
N GLU A 21 14.14 -18.07 19.73
CA GLU A 21 15.14 -19.15 19.78
C GLU A 21 15.84 -19.32 18.42
N GLY A 22 15.09 -19.28 17.34
CA GLY A 22 15.66 -19.38 16.00
C GLY A 22 16.47 -18.16 15.57
N ILE A 23 16.24 -16.98 16.16
CA ILE A 23 17.06 -15.79 15.96
C ILE A 23 18.49 -16.02 16.46
N SER A 24 18.64 -16.63 17.63
CA SER A 24 19.96 -16.94 18.21
C SER A 24 20.77 -17.95 17.37
N GLU A 25 20.09 -18.95 16.80
CA GLU A 25 20.72 -19.91 15.88
C GLU A 25 21.11 -19.24 14.55
N PHE A 26 20.25 -18.37 14.03
CA PHE A 26 20.53 -17.61 12.82
C PHE A 26 21.70 -16.63 13.02
N GLU A 27 21.78 -15.99 14.20
CA GLU A 27 22.91 -15.11 14.57
C GLU A 27 24.24 -15.87 14.56
N ALA A 28 24.28 -17.06 15.13
CA ALA A 28 25.47 -17.89 15.14
C ALA A 28 25.93 -18.31 13.74
N VAL A 29 24.99 -18.69 12.87
CA VAL A 29 25.28 -19.04 11.46
C VAL A 29 25.70 -17.81 10.67
N ALA A 30 25.06 -16.67 10.86
CA ALA A 30 25.40 -15.44 10.17
C ALA A 30 26.79 -14.91 10.59
N ALA A 31 27.13 -15.01 11.90
CA ALA A 31 28.42 -14.62 12.42
C ALA A 31 29.57 -15.44 11.82
N ASP A 32 29.36 -16.74 11.61
CA ASP A 32 30.34 -17.62 10.97
C ASP A 32 30.57 -17.29 9.49
N MET A 33 29.52 -16.78 8.82
CA MET A 33 29.58 -16.44 7.39
C MET A 33 30.15 -15.05 7.07
N VAL A 34 29.84 -14.03 7.86
CA VAL A 34 30.14 -12.62 7.54
C VAL A 34 30.89 -11.88 8.65
N GLY A 35 31.18 -12.54 9.75
CA GLY A 35 31.82 -11.97 10.94
C GLY A 35 30.84 -11.36 11.94
N ASP A 36 31.22 -11.41 13.22
CA ASP A 36 30.36 -11.07 14.37
C ASP A 36 29.76 -9.67 14.31
N GLU A 37 30.56 -8.65 13.96
CA GLU A 37 30.08 -7.26 13.97
C GLU A 37 29.10 -6.98 12.83
N THR A 38 29.34 -7.57 11.66
CA THR A 38 28.44 -7.42 10.51
C THR A 38 27.13 -8.15 10.74
N ALA A 39 27.19 -9.36 11.33
CA ALA A 39 26.01 -10.13 11.70
C ALA A 39 25.15 -9.41 12.73
N LYS A 40 25.76 -8.81 13.76
CA LYS A 40 25.04 -8.00 14.76
C LYS A 40 24.35 -6.79 14.15
N SER A 41 25.05 -6.03 13.31
CA SER A 41 24.48 -4.87 12.64
C SER A 41 23.32 -5.24 11.71
N LEU A 42 23.41 -6.36 11.00
CA LEU A 42 22.32 -6.86 10.16
C LEU A 42 21.11 -7.29 11.00
N LEU A 43 21.35 -7.97 12.13
CA LEU A 43 20.29 -8.38 13.05
C LEU A 43 19.62 -7.19 13.74
N GLU A 44 20.37 -6.17 14.14
CA GLU A 44 19.82 -4.93 14.69
C GLU A 44 18.95 -4.19 13.67
N LEU A 45 19.37 -4.15 12.41
CA LEU A 45 18.58 -3.57 11.31
C LEU A 45 17.32 -4.38 11.05
N GLU A 46 17.41 -5.72 11.04
CA GLU A 46 16.25 -6.60 10.87
C GLU A 46 15.30 -6.50 12.07
N GLN A 47 15.81 -6.46 13.29
CA GLN A 47 14.99 -6.27 14.49
C GLN A 47 14.32 -4.90 14.50
N ALA A 48 15.02 -3.84 14.08
CA ALA A 48 14.45 -2.51 13.94
C ALA A 48 13.37 -2.45 12.82
N ALA A 49 13.56 -3.25 11.76
CA ALA A 49 12.58 -3.35 10.68
C ALA A 49 11.37 -4.22 11.04
N ILE A 50 11.56 -5.22 11.93
CA ILE A 50 10.51 -6.13 12.43
C ILE A 50 9.79 -5.54 13.65
N SER A 51 10.50 -4.75 14.49
CA SER A 51 9.81 -4.01 15.55
C SER A 51 8.81 -3.10 14.86
N ASP A 52 7.54 -3.52 14.95
CA ASP A 52 6.44 -2.65 14.55
C ASP A 52 6.74 -1.26 15.11
N PRO A 53 6.65 -0.21 14.29
CA PRO A 53 6.59 1.12 14.84
C PRO A 53 5.55 1.01 15.94
N VAL A 54 5.94 1.29 17.19
CA VAL A 54 5.04 1.20 18.34
C VAL A 54 3.85 2.05 17.96
N TRP A 55 2.78 1.40 17.52
CA TRP A 55 1.51 2.04 17.23
C TRP A 55 1.01 2.50 18.60
N THR A 56 1.42 3.70 18.97
CA THR A 56 0.82 4.33 20.12
C THR A 56 -0.63 4.57 19.75
N GLU A 57 -1.54 4.05 20.55
CA GLU A 57 -2.96 4.41 20.52
C GLU A 57 -3.13 5.87 20.97
N ASP A 58 -2.36 6.77 20.36
CA ASP A 58 -2.49 8.19 20.59
C ASP A 58 -3.64 8.69 19.70
N PRO A 59 -4.77 9.08 20.28
CA PRO A 59 -5.93 9.57 19.53
C PRO A 59 -5.63 10.86 18.74
N HIS A 60 -4.49 11.50 18.99
CA HIS A 60 -4.06 12.74 18.31
C HIS A 60 -3.12 12.49 17.14
N VAL A 61 -2.79 11.23 16.83
CA VAL A 61 -1.89 10.87 15.74
C VAL A 61 -2.67 10.40 14.52
N VAL A 62 -2.35 10.95 13.37
CA VAL A 62 -2.82 10.46 12.06
C VAL A 62 -1.78 9.52 11.48
N HIS A 63 -2.18 8.27 11.26
CA HIS A 63 -1.33 7.26 10.63
C HIS A 63 -1.45 7.34 9.11
N ILE A 64 -0.31 7.48 8.43
CA ILE A 64 -0.24 7.46 6.96
C ILE A 64 0.58 6.25 6.56
N CYS A 65 -0.05 5.29 5.88
CA CYS A 65 0.61 4.05 5.50
C CYS A 65 0.04 3.48 4.19
N LEU A 66 0.74 2.50 3.65
CA LEU A 66 0.23 1.70 2.53
C LEU A 66 -0.68 0.59 3.07
N PRO A 67 -1.67 0.11 2.28
CA PRO A 67 -2.59 -0.95 2.70
C PRO A 67 -1.87 -2.21 3.22
N GLN A 68 -0.74 -2.57 2.62
CA GLN A 68 0.07 -3.73 3.01
C GLN A 68 0.66 -3.60 4.42
N ASN A 69 0.83 -2.36 4.91
CA ASN A 69 1.48 -2.05 6.18
C ASN A 69 0.48 -1.93 7.35
N LEU A 70 -0.80 -2.16 7.11
CA LEU A 70 -1.85 -2.04 8.14
C LEU A 70 -1.82 -3.15 9.21
N CYS A 71 -1.03 -4.19 9.02
CA CYS A 71 -0.64 -5.23 9.99
C CYS A 71 -1.70 -5.69 11.01
N GLY A 72 -2.98 -5.77 10.60
CA GLY A 72 -4.05 -6.25 11.48
C GLY A 72 -4.67 -5.18 12.38
N THR A 73 -4.12 -3.97 12.44
CA THR A 73 -4.69 -2.86 13.22
C THR A 73 -6.00 -2.38 12.60
N GLU A 74 -6.98 -2.12 13.43
CA GLU A 74 -8.27 -1.53 13.06
C GLU A 74 -8.31 -0.05 13.46
N TYR A 75 -8.99 0.75 12.65
CA TYR A 75 -9.10 2.21 12.84
C TYR A 75 -10.55 2.64 12.92
N ASP A 76 -10.85 3.58 13.78
CA ASP A 76 -12.19 4.14 13.87
C ASP A 76 -12.58 4.86 12.59
N ASN A 77 -11.66 5.65 12.04
CA ASN A 77 -11.87 6.40 10.82
C ASN A 77 -10.73 6.10 9.84
N MET A 78 -11.08 5.72 8.62
CA MET A 78 -10.11 5.38 7.58
C MET A 78 -10.41 6.15 6.29
N PHE A 79 -9.35 6.72 5.72
CA PHE A 79 -9.38 7.42 4.45
C PHE A 79 -8.45 6.72 3.47
N VAL A 80 -9.02 6.03 2.48
CA VAL A 80 -8.26 5.44 1.38
C VAL A 80 -8.23 6.43 0.23
N VAL A 81 -7.07 7.00 -0.02
CA VAL A 81 -6.91 8.06 -1.02
C VAL A 81 -6.38 7.52 -2.34
N GLY A 82 -6.79 8.13 -3.45
CA GLY A 82 -6.28 7.77 -4.76
C GLY A 82 -6.84 6.44 -5.28
N CYS A 83 -8.12 6.14 -5.03
CA CYS A 83 -8.79 4.96 -5.58
C CYS A 83 -9.02 5.09 -7.09
N ILE A 84 -7.94 5.05 -7.87
CA ILE A 84 -7.93 5.16 -9.34
C ILE A 84 -7.17 3.99 -9.97
N ASP A 85 -7.52 3.64 -11.20
CA ASP A 85 -6.80 2.66 -12.00
C ASP A 85 -5.35 3.10 -12.22
N GLY A 86 -4.41 2.22 -11.89
CA GLY A 86 -2.98 2.47 -11.90
C GLY A 86 -2.39 2.61 -10.50
N PHE A 87 -3.20 2.99 -9.50
CA PHE A 87 -2.86 2.91 -8.08
C PHE A 87 -3.49 1.68 -7.42
N PHE A 88 -4.78 1.42 -7.70
CA PHE A 88 -5.52 0.23 -7.27
C PHE A 88 -6.35 -0.31 -8.43
N PRO A 89 -5.93 -1.39 -9.11
CA PRO A 89 -4.66 -2.14 -8.97
C PRO A 89 -3.44 -1.35 -9.44
N GLN A 90 -2.26 -1.66 -8.90
CA GLN A 90 -1.01 -1.02 -9.29
C GLN A 90 -0.60 -1.42 -10.70
N ARG A 91 -0.48 -0.46 -11.61
CA ARG A 91 -0.13 -0.73 -13.01
C ARG A 91 1.24 -1.41 -13.17
N ASN A 92 2.21 -1.03 -12.34
CA ASN A 92 3.55 -1.62 -12.37
C ASN A 92 3.55 -3.14 -12.12
N ALA A 93 2.59 -3.63 -11.34
CA ALA A 93 2.46 -5.07 -11.08
C ALA A 93 2.18 -5.89 -12.36
N PHE A 94 1.68 -5.24 -13.42
CA PHE A 94 1.31 -5.88 -14.68
C PHE A 94 2.31 -5.66 -15.83
N GLU A 95 3.36 -4.87 -15.63
CA GLU A 95 4.30 -4.52 -16.73
C GLU A 95 5.14 -5.71 -17.23
N VAL A 96 5.35 -6.74 -16.40
CA VAL A 96 6.24 -7.88 -16.71
C VAL A 96 5.47 -9.16 -17.04
N ILE A 97 4.14 -9.08 -17.17
CA ILE A 97 3.29 -10.26 -17.26
C ILE A 97 3.12 -10.69 -18.71
N SER A 98 3.33 -12.00 -18.95
CA SER A 98 3.21 -12.62 -20.26
C SER A 98 1.97 -13.50 -20.43
N THR A 99 1.28 -13.88 -19.34
CA THR A 99 0.14 -14.79 -19.40
C THR A 99 -1.10 -14.28 -18.68
N ASP A 100 -2.29 -14.63 -19.18
CA ASP A 100 -3.57 -14.28 -18.54
C ASP A 100 -3.70 -14.89 -17.13
N GLY A 101 -3.12 -16.06 -16.91
CA GLY A 101 -3.14 -16.72 -15.61
C GLY A 101 -2.34 -15.95 -14.54
N GLU A 102 -1.19 -15.39 -14.91
CA GLU A 102 -0.41 -14.52 -14.03
C GLU A 102 -1.13 -13.20 -13.77
N ARG A 103 -1.72 -12.63 -14.82
CA ARG A 103 -2.51 -11.39 -14.71
C ARG A 103 -3.64 -11.55 -13.68
N ASN A 104 -4.39 -12.65 -13.75
CA ASN A 104 -5.49 -12.93 -12.82
C ASN A 104 -4.98 -13.10 -11.38
N ARG A 105 -3.86 -13.80 -11.17
CA ARG A 105 -3.26 -13.97 -9.83
C ARG A 105 -2.86 -12.64 -9.21
N ILE A 106 -2.27 -11.74 -9.99
CA ILE A 106 -1.89 -10.41 -9.51
C ILE A 106 -3.14 -9.59 -9.21
N MET A 107 -4.14 -9.60 -10.10
CA MET A 107 -5.39 -8.90 -9.85
C MET A 107 -6.06 -9.38 -8.55
N ASP A 108 -6.05 -10.69 -8.28
CA ASP A 108 -6.59 -11.26 -7.04
C ASP A 108 -5.75 -10.89 -5.81
N SER A 109 -4.44 -10.73 -5.95
CA SER A 109 -3.57 -10.23 -4.88
C SER A 109 -3.87 -8.77 -4.56
N GLU A 110 -3.88 -7.91 -5.58
CA GLU A 110 -4.19 -6.49 -5.45
C GLU A 110 -5.58 -6.25 -4.84
N ARG A 111 -6.56 -7.08 -5.26
CA ARG A 111 -7.92 -7.04 -4.69
C ARG A 111 -7.92 -7.41 -3.21
N ARG A 112 -7.19 -8.46 -2.80
CA ARG A 112 -7.08 -8.85 -1.39
C ARG A 112 -6.43 -7.76 -0.55
N ASP A 113 -5.38 -7.13 -1.05
CA ASP A 113 -4.68 -6.06 -0.34
C ASP A 113 -5.59 -4.84 -0.17
N PHE A 114 -6.31 -4.45 -1.23
CA PHE A 114 -7.29 -3.37 -1.17
C PHE A 114 -8.42 -3.68 -0.16
N MET A 115 -9.03 -4.85 -0.27
CA MET A 115 -10.13 -5.28 0.61
C MET A 115 -9.65 -5.47 2.05
N GLY A 116 -8.42 -5.97 2.24
CA GLY A 116 -7.79 -6.09 3.55
C GLY A 116 -7.61 -4.73 4.22
N GLY A 117 -7.26 -3.71 3.45
CA GLY A 117 -7.22 -2.32 3.91
C GLY A 117 -8.60 -1.81 4.30
N VAL A 118 -9.55 -1.88 3.37
CA VAL A 118 -10.94 -1.38 3.58
C VAL A 118 -11.60 -2.02 4.79
N ALA A 119 -11.38 -3.31 5.03
CA ALA A 119 -11.96 -4.05 6.16
C ALA A 119 -11.44 -3.62 7.54
N LYS A 120 -10.45 -2.72 7.62
CA LYS A 120 -9.91 -2.21 8.88
C LYS A 120 -10.63 -0.98 9.43
N ALA A 121 -11.59 -0.43 8.70
CA ALA A 121 -12.41 0.68 9.17
C ALA A 121 -13.52 0.18 10.09
N LYS A 122 -13.64 0.77 11.30
CA LYS A 122 -14.70 0.43 12.27
C LYS A 122 -15.96 1.27 12.09
N HIS A 123 -15.80 2.59 11.98
CA HIS A 123 -16.93 3.52 12.01
C HIS A 123 -17.07 4.32 10.72
N LEU A 124 -15.97 4.86 10.20
CA LEU A 124 -15.99 5.68 8.99
C LEU A 124 -14.97 5.16 7.98
N LEU A 125 -15.43 4.88 6.77
CA LEU A 125 -14.60 4.59 5.63
C LEU A 125 -14.87 5.61 4.53
N VAL A 126 -13.83 6.34 4.12
CA VAL A 126 -13.88 7.25 2.98
C VAL A 126 -12.95 6.76 1.89
N LEU A 127 -13.50 6.42 0.73
CA LEU A 127 -12.76 6.06 -0.47
C LEU A 127 -12.76 7.24 -1.42
N SER A 128 -11.60 7.85 -1.66
CA SER A 128 -11.52 9.03 -2.50
C SER A 128 -10.83 8.77 -3.84
N HIS A 129 -11.36 9.37 -4.88
CA HIS A 129 -10.76 9.38 -6.21
C HIS A 129 -10.89 10.76 -6.86
N PHE A 130 -10.11 11.00 -7.88
CA PHE A 130 -10.24 12.17 -8.74
C PHE A 130 -10.37 11.74 -10.20
N SER A 131 -10.99 12.56 -11.02
CA SER A 131 -11.24 12.26 -12.44
C SER A 131 -10.24 12.92 -13.39
N LYS A 132 -9.44 13.87 -12.88
CA LYS A 132 -8.50 14.64 -13.69
C LYS A 132 -7.19 14.84 -12.94
N ALA A 133 -6.07 14.78 -13.68
CA ALA A 133 -4.73 15.12 -13.20
C ALA A 133 -3.95 15.83 -14.31
N GLU A 134 -2.88 16.55 -13.99
CA GLU A 134 -1.94 17.01 -15.01
C GLU A 134 -1.34 15.79 -15.73
N LEU A 135 -1.22 15.85 -17.07
CA LEU A 135 -0.78 14.71 -17.87
C LEU A 135 0.60 14.21 -17.43
N GLU A 136 1.54 15.12 -17.21
CA GLU A 136 2.89 14.78 -16.76
C GLU A 136 2.87 14.02 -15.42
N LEU A 137 2.04 14.46 -14.46
CA LEU A 137 1.85 13.75 -13.20
C LEU A 137 1.27 12.35 -13.42
N ALA A 138 0.23 12.24 -14.27
CA ALA A 138 -0.42 10.97 -14.55
C ALA A 138 0.55 9.95 -15.19
N GLU A 139 1.39 10.41 -16.13
CA GLU A 139 2.39 9.57 -16.78
C GLU A 139 3.49 9.13 -15.79
N ARG A 140 4.01 10.06 -15.00
CA ARG A 140 5.05 9.78 -13.99
C ARG A 140 4.58 8.78 -12.94
N THR A 141 3.33 8.88 -12.53
CA THR A 141 2.75 8.02 -11.48
C THR A 141 2.03 6.79 -12.03
N LYS A 142 2.12 6.55 -13.36
CA LYS A 142 1.54 5.36 -14.01
C LYS A 142 0.00 5.25 -13.90
N MET A 143 -0.70 6.37 -13.74
CA MET A 143 -2.16 6.36 -13.75
C MET A 143 -2.71 5.87 -15.10
N GLN A 144 -3.83 5.18 -15.08
CA GLN A 144 -4.52 4.77 -16.31
C GLN A 144 -5.23 5.98 -16.94
N VAL A 145 -4.61 6.53 -17.97
CA VAL A 145 -5.18 7.65 -18.74
C VAL A 145 -6.18 7.12 -19.75
N VAL A 146 -7.43 7.59 -19.67
CA VAL A 146 -8.51 7.27 -20.62
C VAL A 146 -8.44 8.18 -21.85
N ARG A 147 -8.22 9.47 -21.62
CA ARG A 147 -8.02 10.47 -22.68
C ARG A 147 -7.32 11.71 -22.15
N VAL A 148 -6.77 12.51 -23.05
CA VAL A 148 -6.14 13.79 -22.75
C VAL A 148 -7.04 14.92 -23.25
N LYS A 149 -7.18 15.98 -22.45
CA LYS A 149 -7.84 17.23 -22.80
C LYS A 149 -6.90 18.42 -22.57
N SER A 150 -7.10 19.48 -23.32
CA SER A 150 -6.46 20.77 -23.05
C SER A 150 -7.44 21.64 -22.27
N GLU A 151 -7.04 22.10 -21.08
CA GLU A 151 -7.81 22.99 -20.22
C GLU A 151 -6.88 24.13 -19.74
N ASN A 152 -7.27 25.37 -19.98
CA ASN A 152 -6.48 26.55 -19.56
C ASN A 152 -5.00 26.50 -19.98
N GLY A 153 -4.71 26.01 -21.19
CA GLY A 153 -3.35 25.88 -21.72
C GLY A 153 -2.53 24.72 -21.15
N LYS A 154 -3.08 23.93 -20.22
CA LYS A 154 -2.44 22.72 -19.67
C LYS A 154 -3.04 21.47 -20.27
N ARG A 155 -2.22 20.43 -20.41
CA ARG A 155 -2.68 19.09 -20.83
C ARG A 155 -3.12 18.32 -19.58
N MET A 156 -4.41 17.99 -19.54
CA MET A 156 -5.05 17.25 -18.46
C MET A 156 -5.35 15.83 -18.89
N ALA A 157 -4.94 14.86 -18.09
CA ALA A 157 -5.32 13.47 -18.21
C ALA A 157 -6.67 13.24 -17.52
N ILE A 158 -7.60 12.60 -18.21
CA ILE A 158 -8.80 12.04 -17.60
C ILE A 158 -8.45 10.63 -17.15
N VAL A 159 -8.60 10.38 -15.87
CA VAL A 159 -8.30 9.09 -15.24
C VAL A 159 -9.57 8.36 -14.84
N ARG A 160 -9.48 7.04 -14.67
CA ARG A 160 -10.60 6.17 -14.31
C ARG A 160 -10.58 5.86 -12.82
N PRO A 161 -11.73 5.85 -12.14
CA PRO A 161 -11.84 5.27 -10.82
C PRO A 161 -11.35 3.81 -10.82
N SER A 162 -10.85 3.34 -9.70
CA SER A 162 -10.44 1.96 -9.52
C SER A 162 -11.58 0.99 -9.85
N CYS A 163 -11.27 -0.09 -10.54
CA CYS A 163 -12.23 -1.16 -10.81
C CYS A 163 -12.78 -1.80 -9.52
N PHE A 164 -12.01 -1.80 -8.44
CA PHE A 164 -12.43 -2.33 -7.14
C PHE A 164 -13.61 -1.56 -6.54
N LEU A 165 -13.74 -0.27 -6.82
CA LEU A 165 -14.91 0.51 -6.42
C LEU A 165 -16.19 0.03 -7.13
N SER A 166 -16.08 -0.31 -8.42
CA SER A 166 -17.21 -0.83 -9.18
C SER A 166 -17.58 -2.27 -8.85
N GLU A 167 -16.60 -3.07 -8.38
CA GLU A 167 -16.84 -4.45 -7.95
C GLU A 167 -17.65 -4.53 -6.66
N ALA A 168 -17.67 -3.47 -5.85
CA ALA A 168 -18.48 -3.40 -4.63
C ALA A 168 -19.99 -3.39 -4.92
N GLY A 169 -20.42 -3.03 -6.12
CA GLY A 169 -21.81 -3.07 -6.55
C GLY A 169 -22.74 -2.31 -5.59
N ASP A 170 -23.82 -2.97 -5.15
CA ASP A 170 -24.81 -2.39 -4.24
C ASP A 170 -24.27 -2.14 -2.81
N ALA A 171 -23.13 -2.74 -2.45
CA ALA A 171 -22.44 -2.50 -1.19
C ALA A 171 -21.49 -1.27 -1.26
N ALA A 172 -21.39 -0.63 -2.43
CA ALA A 172 -20.57 0.57 -2.57
C ALA A 172 -21.04 1.71 -1.67
N PRO A 173 -20.11 2.48 -1.08
CA PRO A 173 -20.50 3.65 -0.29
C PRO A 173 -21.25 4.67 -1.14
N THR A 174 -22.07 5.50 -0.48
CA THR A 174 -22.75 6.62 -1.14
C THR A 174 -21.71 7.56 -1.76
N THR A 175 -21.86 7.84 -3.06
CA THR A 175 -20.94 8.73 -3.77
C THR A 175 -21.37 10.18 -3.58
N MET A 176 -20.43 11.03 -3.19
CA MET A 176 -20.65 12.48 -3.10
C MET A 176 -19.45 13.25 -3.67
N GLY A 177 -19.69 14.49 -4.08
CA GLY A 177 -18.61 15.39 -4.50
C GLY A 177 -17.79 15.86 -3.31
N GLY A 178 -16.46 16.04 -3.49
CA GLY A 178 -15.57 16.46 -2.41
C GLY A 178 -16.00 17.77 -1.73
N GLN A 179 -16.55 18.74 -2.48
CA GLN A 179 -17.08 19.98 -1.89
C GLN A 179 -18.31 19.75 -1.00
N ALA A 180 -19.19 18.82 -1.40
CA ALA A 180 -20.34 18.46 -0.59
C ALA A 180 -19.90 17.76 0.72
N LEU A 181 -18.90 16.89 0.64
CA LEU A 181 -18.29 16.28 1.82
C LEU A 181 -17.69 17.32 2.76
N LEU A 182 -16.91 18.27 2.25
CA LEU A 182 -16.32 19.33 3.06
C LEU A 182 -17.38 20.19 3.74
N ALA A 183 -18.47 20.52 3.03
CA ALA A 183 -19.57 21.29 3.58
C ALA A 183 -20.32 20.54 4.69
N GLU A 184 -20.50 19.22 4.54
CA GLU A 184 -21.14 18.36 5.55
C GLU A 184 -20.35 18.34 6.87
N TYR A 185 -19.02 18.36 6.78
CA TYR A 185 -18.14 18.41 7.96
C TYR A 185 -17.73 19.83 8.38
N GLY A 186 -18.34 20.88 7.81
CA GLY A 186 -18.06 22.28 8.16
C GLY A 186 -16.65 22.77 7.76
N LEU A 187 -16.03 22.12 6.80
CA LEU A 187 -14.70 22.42 6.27
C LEU A 187 -14.82 23.21 4.96
N ASN A 188 -15.11 24.51 5.02
CA ASN A 188 -15.22 25.41 3.86
C ASN A 188 -13.93 26.22 3.65
#